data_30f81d27f092918bac968836c4875062
#
_entry.id   30f81d27f092918bac968836c4875062
#
_cell.length_a   1.000
_cell.length_b   1.000
_cell.length_c   1.000
_cell.angle_alpha   90.00
_cell.angle_beta   90.00
_cell.angle_gamma   90.00
#
_symmetry.space_group_name_H-M   'P 1'
#
loop_
_entity.id
_entity.type
_entity.pdbx_description
1 polymer ?
#
loop_
_entity_poly.entity_id
_entity_poly.type
_entity_poly.pdbx_seq_one_letter_code
_entity_poly.pdbx_strand_id
1 'polypeptide(L)'
;MATFFLIMIYLSFISLGLPDSLLGAAWPVMQAEYGAAFGMAGVINIVIASGTIVSSLMSGALLKRLGTGQITLISCLMTAAALLGFSFAPSIIWLLALALPLGLGAGSVDAALNHYVATHYQAHHMSWLHCFWGVGATLGPIIMSGFMHDHDLWRNGYFTISLIQFALVVLLAFTLPLWKRMENIQSHAVKESQAQPSRGRSEKMLQTKGVKLTLLTFLFYCGAEASVGLWGSSFLVNVKELPAALAAVWVAMYYGGITVGRFITGFVTFKVSNRILIRSGLLVSFAGASLLMLPLPTYYSLIGLLLLGLGFAPIYPCMLHDTPERFGKEQSQKLMGYQMAVAYTGATFLPPLLGWLAAQTTVSILPFFIAFYIVFMLYGSERVNRIMKQRIAQSETI
;
A
#
# COMPACT_ATOMS: atom_id res chain seq x y z
N MET A 1 17.89 -11.50 21.08
CA MET A 1 16.48 -11.91 20.92
C MET A 1 15.62 -10.82 20.32
N ALA A 2 15.60 -9.60 20.85
CA ALA A 2 14.77 -8.51 20.28
C ALA A 2 15.07 -8.18 18.82
N THR A 3 16.35 -8.12 18.42
CA THR A 3 16.76 -7.86 17.03
C THR A 3 16.31 -8.98 16.07
N PHE A 4 16.45 -10.25 16.48
CA PHE A 4 16.01 -11.38 15.68
C PHE A 4 14.48 -11.34 15.46
N PHE A 5 13.74 -11.01 16.50
CA PHE A 5 12.30 -10.88 16.43
C PHE A 5 11.85 -9.73 15.49
N LEU A 6 12.56 -8.61 15.54
CA LEU A 6 12.31 -7.49 14.63
C LEU A 6 12.59 -7.85 13.17
N ILE A 7 13.63 -8.64 12.91
CA ILE A 7 13.92 -9.18 11.58
C ILE A 7 12.75 -10.04 11.08
N MET A 8 12.17 -10.87 11.94
CA MET A 8 11.00 -11.69 11.58
C MET A 8 9.79 -10.85 11.19
N ILE A 9 9.54 -9.76 11.91
CA ILE A 9 8.49 -8.80 11.60
C ILE A 9 8.73 -8.16 10.21
N TYR A 10 9.95 -7.72 9.93
CA TYR A 10 10.30 -7.12 8.65
C TYR A 10 10.22 -8.11 7.49
N LEU A 11 10.67 -9.35 7.68
CA LEU A 11 10.52 -10.42 6.68
C LEU A 11 9.04 -10.71 6.38
N SER A 12 8.19 -10.68 7.40
CA SER A 12 6.74 -10.83 7.20
C SER A 12 6.14 -9.68 6.39
N PHE A 13 6.68 -8.46 6.52
CA PHE A 13 6.26 -7.32 5.70
C PHE A 13 6.79 -7.35 4.27
N ILE A 14 8.00 -7.88 4.03
CA ILE A 14 8.46 -8.20 2.66
C ILE A 14 7.49 -9.21 2.02
N SER A 15 7.13 -10.26 2.77
CA SER A 15 6.19 -11.28 2.31
C SER A 15 4.80 -10.70 2.00
N LEU A 16 4.35 -9.69 2.73
CA LEU A 16 3.10 -8.98 2.46
C LEU A 16 3.19 -8.15 1.17
N GLY A 17 4.32 -7.47 0.95
CA GLY A 17 4.51 -6.63 -0.24
C GLY A 17 4.67 -7.43 -1.54
N LEU A 18 5.23 -8.64 -1.48
CA LEU A 18 5.47 -9.48 -2.67
C LEU A 18 4.20 -9.69 -3.53
N PRO A 19 3.03 -10.10 -3.01
CA PRO A 19 1.84 -10.33 -3.80
C PRO A 19 1.12 -9.05 -4.25
N ASP A 20 1.27 -7.93 -3.54
CA ASP A 20 0.49 -6.71 -3.79
C ASP A 20 0.69 -6.13 -5.19
N SER A 21 1.85 -6.35 -5.79
CA SER A 21 2.21 -5.83 -7.12
C SER A 21 2.13 -6.87 -8.24
N LEU A 22 1.88 -8.16 -7.91
CA LEU A 22 1.93 -9.25 -8.90
C LEU A 22 0.80 -9.20 -9.91
N LEU A 23 -0.42 -8.95 -9.46
CA LEU A 23 -1.59 -8.93 -10.35
C LEU A 23 -1.40 -7.88 -11.46
N GLY A 24 -0.98 -6.68 -11.12
CA GLY A 24 -0.73 -5.63 -12.10
C GLY A 24 0.43 -5.95 -13.04
N ALA A 25 1.51 -6.55 -12.53
CA ALA A 25 2.68 -6.92 -13.32
C ALA A 25 2.36 -8.03 -14.34
N ALA A 26 1.61 -9.06 -13.93
CA ALA A 26 1.29 -10.22 -14.75
C ALA A 26 0.05 -10.01 -15.63
N TRP A 27 -0.80 -9.01 -15.35
CA TRP A 27 -2.10 -8.86 -15.98
C TRP A 27 -2.07 -8.80 -17.52
N PRO A 28 -1.14 -8.10 -18.19
CA PRO A 28 -1.12 -8.08 -19.66
C PRO A 28 -1.06 -9.48 -20.28
N VAL A 29 -0.29 -10.38 -19.68
CA VAL A 29 -0.15 -11.77 -20.13
C VAL A 29 -1.36 -12.61 -19.71
N MET A 30 -1.79 -12.50 -18.46
CA MET A 30 -2.98 -13.20 -17.95
C MET A 30 -4.24 -12.83 -18.72
N GLN A 31 -4.41 -11.55 -19.04
CA GLN A 31 -5.55 -11.04 -19.81
C GLN A 31 -5.60 -11.70 -21.20
N ALA A 32 -4.49 -11.76 -21.90
CA ALA A 32 -4.39 -12.35 -23.23
C ALA A 32 -4.67 -13.86 -23.18
N GLU A 33 -4.10 -14.58 -22.23
CA GLU A 33 -4.27 -16.03 -22.08
C GLU A 33 -5.72 -16.42 -21.78
N TYR A 34 -6.41 -15.66 -20.90
CA TYR A 34 -7.81 -15.96 -20.55
C TYR A 34 -8.83 -15.34 -21.51
N GLY A 35 -8.41 -14.54 -22.48
CA GLY A 35 -9.34 -13.76 -23.31
C GLY A 35 -10.23 -12.83 -22.48
N ALA A 36 -9.71 -12.31 -21.38
CA ALA A 36 -10.50 -11.60 -20.38
C ALA A 36 -10.76 -10.14 -20.76
N ALA A 37 -11.89 -9.60 -20.28
CA ALA A 37 -12.14 -8.17 -20.38
C ALA A 37 -11.07 -7.38 -19.62
N PHE A 38 -10.64 -6.24 -20.18
CA PHE A 38 -9.57 -5.42 -19.62
C PHE A 38 -9.77 -5.12 -18.12
N GLY A 39 -10.98 -4.72 -17.72
CA GLY A 39 -11.31 -4.35 -16.33
C GLY A 39 -11.32 -5.50 -15.32
N MET A 40 -11.12 -6.77 -15.74
CA MET A 40 -11.25 -7.92 -14.86
C MET A 40 -10.18 -7.94 -13.75
N ALA A 41 -8.97 -7.41 -13.97
CA ALA A 41 -8.00 -7.22 -12.90
C ALA A 41 -8.54 -6.32 -11.78
N GLY A 42 -9.31 -5.30 -12.15
CA GLY A 42 -10.00 -4.45 -11.17
C GLY A 42 -11.00 -5.22 -10.33
N VAL A 43 -11.75 -6.16 -10.92
CA VAL A 43 -12.70 -7.02 -10.20
C VAL A 43 -11.96 -7.95 -9.23
N ILE A 44 -10.87 -8.58 -9.67
CA ILE A 44 -10.01 -9.41 -8.81
C ILE A 44 -9.46 -8.56 -7.65
N ASN A 45 -8.99 -7.34 -7.94
CA ASN A 45 -8.48 -6.40 -6.91
C ASN A 45 -9.57 -6.03 -5.89
N ILE A 46 -10.82 -5.80 -6.30
CA ILE A 46 -11.95 -5.54 -5.37
C ILE A 46 -12.14 -6.73 -4.43
N VAL A 47 -12.08 -7.97 -4.93
CA VAL A 47 -12.26 -9.16 -4.09
C VAL A 47 -11.12 -9.28 -3.07
N ILE A 48 -9.84 -9.09 -3.50
CA ILE A 48 -8.68 -9.07 -2.61
C ILE A 48 -8.87 -7.99 -1.54
N ALA A 49 -9.14 -6.75 -1.95
CA ALA A 49 -9.28 -5.62 -1.05
C ALA A 49 -10.47 -5.78 -0.09
N SER A 50 -11.57 -6.37 -0.52
CA SER A 50 -12.71 -6.70 0.33
C SER A 50 -12.32 -7.70 1.43
N GLY A 51 -11.57 -8.73 1.08
CA GLY A 51 -11.00 -9.66 2.05
C GLY A 51 -10.08 -8.98 3.05
N THR A 52 -9.20 -8.09 2.55
CA THR A 52 -8.28 -7.30 3.39
C THR A 52 -9.04 -6.41 4.38
N ILE A 53 -10.07 -5.70 3.95
CA ILE A 53 -10.90 -4.85 4.81
C ILE A 53 -11.59 -5.70 5.89
N VAL A 54 -12.24 -6.80 5.50
CA VAL A 54 -12.96 -7.67 6.44
C VAL A 54 -12.02 -8.24 7.50
N SER A 55 -10.86 -8.78 7.10
CA SER A 55 -9.91 -9.36 8.04
C SER A 55 -9.25 -8.31 8.95
N SER A 56 -8.96 -7.12 8.43
CA SER A 56 -8.43 -6.01 9.22
C SER A 56 -9.43 -5.55 10.29
N LEU A 57 -10.72 -5.48 9.97
CA LEU A 57 -11.78 -5.15 10.94
C LEU A 57 -11.92 -6.23 12.02
N MET A 58 -11.73 -7.50 11.67
CA MET A 58 -11.78 -8.62 12.59
C MET A 58 -10.49 -8.81 13.41
N SER A 59 -9.40 -8.19 13.01
CA SER A 59 -8.06 -8.39 13.57
C SER A 59 -8.00 -8.18 15.09
N GLY A 60 -8.70 -7.18 15.62
CA GLY A 60 -8.74 -6.91 17.06
C GLY A 60 -9.38 -8.04 17.89
N ALA A 61 -10.39 -8.72 17.36
CA ALA A 61 -11.01 -9.89 18.00
C ALA A 61 -10.11 -11.14 17.88
N LEU A 62 -9.47 -11.30 16.72
CA LEU A 62 -8.54 -12.39 16.45
C LEU A 62 -7.28 -12.28 17.32
N LEU A 63 -6.70 -11.08 17.45
CA LEU A 63 -5.52 -10.82 18.29
C LEU A 63 -5.75 -11.22 19.76
N LYS A 64 -6.94 -10.93 20.30
CA LYS A 64 -7.28 -11.31 21.67
C LYS A 64 -7.38 -12.83 21.88
N ARG A 65 -7.68 -13.61 20.82
CA ARG A 65 -7.86 -15.07 20.92
C ARG A 65 -6.59 -15.84 20.56
N LEU A 66 -5.90 -15.43 19.53
CA LEU A 66 -4.79 -16.17 18.94
C LEU A 66 -3.41 -15.58 19.25
N GLY A 67 -3.34 -14.27 19.54
CA GLY A 67 -2.08 -13.54 19.63
C GLY A 67 -1.46 -13.22 18.26
N THR A 68 -0.47 -12.33 18.25
CA THR A 68 0.14 -11.80 17.03
C THR A 68 0.86 -12.87 16.22
N GLY A 69 1.61 -13.75 16.88
CA GLY A 69 2.41 -14.78 16.22
C GLY A 69 1.56 -15.80 15.44
N GLN A 70 0.46 -16.28 16.02
CA GLN A 70 -0.43 -17.24 15.37
C GLN A 70 -1.18 -16.59 14.20
N ILE A 71 -1.65 -15.35 14.36
CA ILE A 71 -2.28 -14.62 13.25
C ILE A 71 -1.31 -14.46 12.11
N THR A 72 -0.07 -14.02 12.37
CA THR A 72 0.95 -13.87 11.33
C THR A 72 1.20 -15.19 10.60
N LEU A 73 1.33 -16.30 11.32
CA LEU A 73 1.53 -17.63 10.73
C LEU A 73 0.35 -18.05 9.84
N ILE A 74 -0.88 -17.96 10.35
CA ILE A 74 -2.10 -18.35 9.61
C ILE A 74 -2.27 -17.46 8.37
N SER A 75 -2.06 -16.18 8.51
CA SER A 75 -2.16 -15.21 7.41
C SER A 75 -1.14 -15.47 6.31
N CYS A 76 0.13 -15.69 6.66
CA CYS A 76 1.17 -16.04 5.69
C CYS A 76 0.89 -17.40 5.02
N LEU A 77 0.34 -18.37 5.75
CA LEU A 77 -0.07 -19.64 5.17
C LEU A 77 -1.23 -19.48 4.18
N MET A 78 -2.23 -18.66 4.52
CA MET A 78 -3.36 -18.36 3.62
C MET A 78 -2.89 -17.66 2.34
N THR A 79 -2.04 -16.66 2.45
CA THR A 79 -1.50 -15.95 1.28
C THR A 79 -0.62 -16.86 0.42
N ALA A 80 0.26 -17.67 1.04
CA ALA A 80 1.09 -18.64 0.32
C ALA A 80 0.24 -19.68 -0.43
N ALA A 81 -0.78 -20.24 0.22
CA ALA A 81 -1.69 -21.20 -0.39
C ALA A 81 -2.54 -20.58 -1.52
N ALA A 82 -3.01 -19.34 -1.35
CA ALA A 82 -3.74 -18.62 -2.38
C ALA A 82 -2.85 -18.37 -3.61
N LEU A 83 -1.61 -17.92 -3.43
CA LEU A 83 -0.66 -17.71 -4.53
C LEU A 83 -0.29 -19.03 -5.23
N LEU A 84 -0.12 -20.11 -4.47
CA LEU A 84 0.03 -21.44 -5.05
C LEU A 84 -1.17 -21.80 -5.92
N GLY A 85 -2.37 -21.56 -5.43
CA GLY A 85 -3.59 -21.76 -6.19
C GLY A 85 -3.68 -20.87 -7.45
N PHE A 86 -3.19 -19.62 -7.40
CA PHE A 86 -3.09 -18.75 -8.58
C PHE A 86 -2.18 -19.38 -9.65
N SER A 87 -1.06 -20.02 -9.25
CA SER A 87 -0.15 -20.67 -10.20
C SER A 87 -0.78 -21.84 -10.97
N PHE A 88 -1.84 -22.45 -10.45
CA PHE A 88 -2.57 -23.55 -11.09
C PHE A 88 -3.94 -23.10 -11.63
N ALA A 89 -4.24 -21.81 -11.66
CA ALA A 89 -5.55 -21.31 -12.03
C ALA A 89 -5.92 -21.66 -13.48
N PRO A 90 -6.99 -22.45 -13.72
CA PRO A 90 -7.43 -22.77 -15.08
C PRO A 90 -8.35 -21.69 -15.66
N SER A 91 -8.88 -20.79 -14.85
CA SER A 91 -9.86 -19.78 -15.27
C SER A 91 -9.86 -18.56 -14.33
N ILE A 92 -10.47 -17.47 -14.81
CA ILE A 92 -10.67 -16.25 -14.00
C ILE A 92 -11.54 -16.49 -12.76
N ILE A 93 -12.53 -17.38 -12.84
CA ILE A 93 -13.39 -17.72 -11.70
C ILE A 93 -12.56 -18.33 -10.58
N TRP A 94 -11.57 -19.13 -10.91
CA TRP A 94 -10.62 -19.69 -9.97
C TRP A 94 -9.78 -18.60 -9.28
N LEU A 95 -9.28 -17.61 -10.05
CA LEU A 95 -8.57 -16.46 -9.51
C LEU A 95 -9.46 -15.65 -8.56
N LEU A 96 -10.73 -15.41 -8.92
CA LEU A 96 -11.69 -14.70 -8.07
C LEU A 96 -11.95 -15.45 -6.76
N ALA A 97 -12.10 -16.77 -6.81
CA ALA A 97 -12.29 -17.58 -5.59
C ALA A 97 -11.09 -17.51 -4.65
N LEU A 98 -9.87 -17.53 -5.20
CA LEU A 98 -8.62 -17.47 -4.42
C LEU A 98 -8.23 -16.04 -4.03
N ALA A 99 -8.76 -15.02 -4.68
CA ALA A 99 -8.55 -13.62 -4.34
C ALA A 99 -9.07 -13.31 -2.93
N LEU A 100 -10.16 -13.96 -2.51
CA LEU A 100 -10.74 -13.76 -1.17
C LEU A 100 -9.79 -14.23 -0.05
N PRO A 101 -9.31 -15.50 -0.02
CA PRO A 101 -8.34 -15.93 1.00
C PRO A 101 -7.01 -15.17 0.93
N LEU A 102 -6.57 -14.74 -0.27
CA LEU A 102 -5.40 -13.89 -0.43
C LEU A 102 -5.57 -12.57 0.35
N GLY A 103 -6.72 -11.89 0.15
CA GLY A 103 -7.04 -10.65 0.84
C GLY A 103 -7.23 -10.84 2.34
N LEU A 104 -7.94 -11.89 2.77
CA LEU A 104 -8.14 -12.20 4.20
C LEU A 104 -6.79 -12.40 4.92
N GLY A 105 -5.86 -13.11 4.31
CA GLY A 105 -4.51 -13.29 4.85
C GLY A 105 -3.76 -11.96 4.93
N ALA A 106 -3.71 -11.20 3.84
CA ALA A 106 -2.99 -9.93 3.77
C ALA A 106 -3.46 -8.93 4.84
N GLY A 107 -4.78 -8.71 4.99
CA GLY A 107 -5.29 -7.73 5.94
C GLY A 107 -5.09 -8.12 7.41
N SER A 108 -5.13 -9.40 7.74
CA SER A 108 -4.92 -9.87 9.11
C SER A 108 -3.46 -9.67 9.56
N VAL A 109 -2.48 -9.99 8.71
CA VAL A 109 -1.07 -9.81 9.05
C VAL A 109 -0.69 -8.34 9.10
N ASP A 110 -1.20 -7.53 8.16
CA ASP A 110 -0.95 -6.09 8.14
C ASP A 110 -1.44 -5.44 9.45
N ALA A 111 -2.70 -5.66 9.82
CA ALA A 111 -3.27 -5.09 11.03
C ALA A 111 -2.56 -5.59 12.30
N ALA A 112 -2.21 -6.88 12.38
CA ALA A 112 -1.59 -7.48 13.56
C ALA A 112 -0.17 -6.94 13.79
N LEU A 113 0.65 -6.88 12.74
CA LEU A 113 2.04 -6.43 12.86
C LEU A 113 2.14 -4.91 13.02
N ASN A 114 1.31 -4.12 12.34
CA ASN A 114 1.23 -2.68 12.57
C ASN A 114 0.85 -2.37 14.02
N HIS A 115 -0.17 -3.07 14.57
CA HIS A 115 -0.54 -2.91 15.98
C HIS A 115 0.60 -3.30 16.91
N TYR A 116 1.28 -4.41 16.65
CA TYR A 116 2.39 -4.89 17.47
C TYR A 116 3.55 -3.88 17.48
N VAL A 117 3.98 -3.40 16.32
CA VAL A 117 5.08 -2.43 16.19
C VAL A 117 4.70 -1.09 16.83
N ALA A 118 3.47 -0.61 16.61
CA ALA A 118 2.99 0.64 17.23
C ALA A 118 2.97 0.59 18.77
N THR A 119 2.72 -0.60 19.35
CA THR A 119 2.61 -0.77 20.81
C THR A 119 3.96 -1.00 21.47
N HIS A 120 4.93 -1.63 20.78
CA HIS A 120 6.14 -2.16 21.43
C HIS A 120 7.45 -1.56 20.93
N TYR A 121 7.41 -0.78 19.84
CA TYR A 121 8.61 -0.20 19.23
C TYR A 121 8.48 1.31 19.01
N GLN A 122 9.61 1.95 18.76
CA GLN A 122 9.66 3.39 18.50
C GLN A 122 9.15 3.71 17.08
N ALA A 123 8.73 4.96 16.85
CA ALA A 123 8.11 5.41 15.60
C ALA A 123 8.93 5.13 14.34
N HIS A 124 10.27 5.16 14.42
CA HIS A 124 11.12 4.85 13.26
C HIS A 124 11.00 3.40 12.78
N HIS A 125 10.70 2.44 13.67
CA HIS A 125 10.46 1.05 13.28
C HIS A 125 9.17 0.90 12.45
N MET A 126 8.17 1.73 12.68
CA MET A 126 6.98 1.78 11.84
C MET A 126 7.32 2.23 10.41
N SER A 127 8.15 3.25 10.25
CA SER A 127 8.62 3.71 8.94
C SER A 127 9.42 2.62 8.22
N TRP A 128 10.30 1.93 8.93
CA TRP A 128 11.08 0.82 8.36
C TRP A 128 10.20 -0.36 7.97
N LEU A 129 9.17 -0.68 8.76
CA LEU A 129 8.19 -1.71 8.42
C LEU A 129 7.61 -1.47 7.01
N HIS A 130 7.15 -0.25 6.73
CA HIS A 130 6.63 0.11 5.41
C HIS A 130 7.69 0.20 4.31
N CYS A 131 8.97 0.46 4.65
CA CYS A 131 10.07 0.32 3.69
C CYS A 131 10.26 -1.14 3.28
N PHE A 132 10.21 -2.09 4.23
CA PHE A 132 10.32 -3.52 3.94
C PHE A 132 9.14 -4.05 3.13
N TRP A 133 7.91 -3.55 3.34
CA TRP A 133 6.79 -3.78 2.43
C TRP A 133 7.14 -3.32 1.00
N GLY A 134 7.69 -2.13 0.85
CA GLY A 134 8.12 -1.60 -0.45
C GLY A 134 9.21 -2.45 -1.13
N VAL A 135 10.12 -3.04 -0.35
CA VAL A 135 11.08 -4.03 -0.88
C VAL A 135 10.35 -5.22 -1.49
N GLY A 136 9.35 -5.77 -0.78
CA GLY A 136 8.51 -6.85 -1.30
C GLY A 136 7.78 -6.45 -2.58
N ALA A 137 7.12 -5.29 -2.58
CA ALA A 137 6.38 -4.76 -3.73
C ALA A 137 7.29 -4.49 -4.95
N THR A 138 8.57 -4.20 -4.72
CA THR A 138 9.58 -4.06 -5.78
C THR A 138 10.04 -5.42 -6.30
N LEU A 139 10.31 -6.38 -5.40
CA LEU A 139 10.83 -7.70 -5.77
C LEU A 139 9.78 -8.56 -6.48
N GLY A 140 8.50 -8.42 -6.15
CA GLY A 140 7.42 -9.19 -6.78
C GLY A 140 7.44 -9.12 -8.31
N PRO A 141 7.32 -7.93 -8.92
CA PRO A 141 7.36 -7.79 -10.38
C PRO A 141 8.71 -8.17 -11.00
N ILE A 142 9.84 -8.01 -10.27
CA ILE A 142 11.16 -8.44 -10.76
C ILE A 142 11.20 -9.96 -10.89
N ILE A 143 10.74 -10.69 -9.87
CA ILE A 143 10.66 -12.16 -9.92
C ILE A 143 9.71 -12.59 -11.03
N MET A 144 8.53 -11.95 -11.13
CA MET A 144 7.55 -12.24 -12.17
C MET A 144 8.13 -12.03 -13.57
N SER A 145 8.86 -10.93 -13.80
CA SER A 145 9.45 -10.60 -15.10
C SER A 145 10.43 -11.69 -15.58
N GLY A 146 11.18 -12.30 -14.67
CA GLY A 146 12.12 -13.39 -15.00
C GLY A 146 11.45 -14.60 -15.66
N PHE A 147 10.15 -14.81 -15.45
CA PHE A 147 9.38 -15.90 -16.05
C PHE A 147 8.58 -15.49 -17.28
N MET A 148 8.47 -14.18 -17.59
CA MET A 148 7.69 -13.66 -18.72
C MET A 148 8.54 -13.38 -19.98
N HIS A 149 9.87 -13.68 -19.95
CA HIS A 149 10.76 -13.39 -21.08
C HIS A 149 10.56 -14.31 -22.30
N ASP A 150 10.41 -15.62 -22.07
CA ASP A 150 10.50 -16.58 -23.17
C ASP A 150 9.20 -17.30 -23.52
N HIS A 151 8.26 -17.44 -22.60
CA HIS A 151 7.01 -18.22 -22.81
C HIS A 151 5.82 -17.73 -22.00
N ASP A 152 5.82 -16.48 -21.54
CA ASP A 152 4.73 -15.89 -20.74
C ASP A 152 4.31 -16.74 -19.53
N LEU A 153 5.29 -17.40 -18.89
CA LEU A 153 5.10 -18.35 -17.79
C LEU A 153 4.77 -17.65 -16.46
N TRP A 154 3.84 -16.70 -16.45
CA TRP A 154 3.42 -15.95 -15.25
C TRP A 154 3.04 -16.87 -14.08
N ARG A 155 2.56 -18.10 -14.37
CA ARG A 155 2.27 -19.10 -13.33
C ARG A 155 3.49 -19.47 -12.50
N ASN A 156 4.65 -19.59 -13.14
CA ASN A 156 5.91 -19.87 -12.45
C ASN A 156 6.34 -18.73 -11.54
N GLY A 157 6.02 -17.48 -11.89
CA GLY A 157 6.21 -16.33 -11.03
C GLY A 157 5.40 -16.44 -9.73
N TYR A 158 4.09 -16.72 -9.84
CA TYR A 158 3.24 -16.98 -8.67
C TYR A 158 3.70 -18.19 -7.87
N PHE A 159 4.08 -19.29 -8.54
CA PHE A 159 4.61 -20.49 -7.89
C PHE A 159 5.86 -20.19 -7.07
N THR A 160 6.84 -19.50 -7.67
CA THR A 160 8.09 -19.13 -7.00
C THR A 160 7.84 -18.26 -5.76
N ILE A 161 6.97 -17.25 -5.87
CA ILE A 161 6.64 -16.39 -4.74
C ILE A 161 5.88 -17.16 -3.66
N SER A 162 5.01 -18.10 -4.04
CA SER A 162 4.34 -18.96 -3.07
C SER A 162 5.34 -19.81 -2.29
N LEU A 163 6.37 -20.37 -2.95
CA LEU A 163 7.43 -21.14 -2.29
C LEU A 163 8.24 -20.26 -1.30
N ILE A 164 8.57 -19.03 -1.69
CA ILE A 164 9.24 -18.08 -0.79
C ILE A 164 8.36 -17.81 0.45
N GLN A 165 7.06 -17.64 0.27
CA GLN A 165 6.14 -17.46 1.39
C GLN A 165 5.98 -18.71 2.24
N PHE A 166 5.94 -19.91 1.65
CA PHE A 166 5.95 -21.16 2.41
C PHE A 166 7.22 -21.34 3.23
N ALA A 167 8.38 -20.96 2.69
CA ALA A 167 9.63 -20.95 3.46
C ALA A 167 9.53 -20.01 4.68
N LEU A 168 8.92 -18.84 4.52
CA LEU A 168 8.64 -17.95 5.65
C LEU A 168 7.65 -18.58 6.63
N VAL A 169 6.60 -19.24 6.17
CA VAL A 169 5.64 -19.96 7.03
C VAL A 169 6.34 -20.99 7.90
N VAL A 170 7.24 -21.79 7.33
CA VAL A 170 8.06 -22.76 8.07
C VAL A 170 8.91 -22.04 9.13
N LEU A 171 9.58 -20.95 8.76
CA LEU A 171 10.38 -20.15 9.68
C LEU A 171 9.52 -19.55 10.82
N LEU A 172 8.33 -19.04 10.50
CA LEU A 172 7.36 -18.51 11.49
C LEU A 172 6.88 -19.61 12.44
N ALA A 173 6.61 -20.83 11.94
CA ALA A 173 6.19 -21.96 12.75
C ALA A 173 7.26 -22.32 13.80
N PHE A 174 8.55 -22.38 13.41
CA PHE A 174 9.65 -22.61 14.36
C PHE A 174 9.84 -21.46 15.37
N THR A 175 9.50 -20.24 15.00
CA THR A 175 9.64 -19.07 15.89
C THR A 175 8.41 -18.81 16.76
N LEU A 176 7.31 -19.55 16.58
CA LEU A 176 6.06 -19.36 17.33
C LEU A 176 6.23 -19.35 18.87
N PRO A 177 7.08 -20.22 19.47
CA PRO A 177 7.35 -20.17 20.91
C PRO A 177 7.99 -18.84 21.37
N LEU A 178 8.79 -18.20 20.50
CA LEU A 178 9.40 -16.90 20.80
C LEU A 178 8.35 -15.78 20.84
N TRP A 179 7.36 -15.82 19.93
CA TRP A 179 6.24 -14.87 19.93
C TRP A 179 5.46 -14.93 21.25
N LYS A 180 5.07 -16.12 21.68
CA LYS A 180 4.37 -16.33 22.95
C LYS A 180 5.17 -15.83 24.15
N ARG A 181 6.49 -16.05 24.15
CA ARG A 181 7.37 -15.59 25.22
C ARG A 181 7.47 -14.06 25.27
N MET A 182 7.58 -13.41 24.11
CA MET A 182 7.65 -11.96 24.02
C MET A 182 6.32 -11.31 24.42
N GLU A 183 5.18 -11.84 23.98
CA GLU A 183 3.85 -11.37 24.38
C GLU A 183 3.64 -11.49 25.90
N ASN A 184 4.10 -12.56 26.53
CA ASN A 184 3.99 -12.75 27.98
C ASN A 184 4.87 -11.75 28.76
N ILE A 185 6.11 -11.49 28.34
CA ILE A 185 6.99 -10.51 28.98
C ILE A 185 6.38 -9.10 28.90
N GLN A 186 5.77 -8.77 27.76
CA GLN A 186 5.24 -7.44 27.48
C GLN A 186 3.87 -7.22 28.12
N SER A 187 3.02 -8.25 28.25
CA SER A 187 1.74 -8.15 28.97
C SER A 187 1.89 -7.79 30.45
N HIS A 188 3.02 -8.12 31.07
CA HIS A 188 3.34 -7.70 32.43
C HIS A 188 3.74 -6.21 32.51
N ALA A 189 4.37 -5.67 31.46
CA ALA A 189 4.80 -4.26 31.41
C ALA A 189 3.67 -3.27 31.05
N VAL A 190 2.69 -3.70 30.25
CA VAL A 190 1.57 -2.84 29.78
C VAL A 190 0.46 -2.69 30.82
N LYS A 191 0.34 -3.56 31.81
CA LYS A 191 -0.65 -3.41 32.91
C LYS A 191 -0.48 -2.12 33.74
N GLU A 192 0.67 -1.45 33.64
CA GLU A 192 0.95 -0.19 34.37
C GLU A 192 0.61 1.09 33.57
N SER A 193 0.23 1.02 32.29
CA SER A 193 0.03 2.22 31.46
C SER A 193 -1.24 2.15 30.61
N GLN A 194 -2.41 1.89 31.22
CA GLN A 194 -3.69 2.01 30.49
C GLN A 194 -4.22 3.43 30.53
N ALA A 195 -3.94 4.21 29.47
CA ALA A 195 -4.73 5.39 29.15
C ALA A 195 -6.09 4.96 28.59
N GLN A 196 -7.17 5.35 29.28
CA GLN A 196 -8.55 5.04 28.90
C GLN A 196 -8.88 5.62 27.49
N PRO A 197 -9.60 4.88 26.65
CA PRO A 197 -10.09 5.43 25.41
C PRO A 197 -11.14 6.50 25.69
N SER A 198 -10.86 7.75 25.37
CA SER A 198 -11.80 8.84 25.50
C SER A 198 -13.01 8.62 24.57
N ARG A 199 -14.17 8.30 25.17
CA ARG A 199 -15.49 8.28 24.51
C ARG A 199 -15.96 9.71 24.23
N GLY A 200 -15.33 10.44 23.31
CA GLY A 200 -15.68 11.82 23.00
C GLY A 200 -16.17 12.02 21.57
N ARG A 201 -17.40 12.45 21.43
CA ARG A 201 -18.09 13.17 20.33
C ARG A 201 -17.51 13.01 18.90
N SER A 202 -17.90 11.92 18.23
CA SER A 202 -17.52 11.61 16.83
C SER A 202 -18.05 12.63 15.80
N GLU A 203 -19.25 13.13 16.00
CA GLU A 203 -19.93 13.98 15.00
C GLU A 203 -19.26 15.34 14.79
N LYS A 204 -18.70 15.95 15.83
CA LYS A 204 -18.05 17.26 15.72
C LYS A 204 -16.72 17.24 14.98
N MET A 205 -16.03 16.09 14.92
CA MET A 205 -14.71 16.00 14.30
C MET A 205 -14.77 16.13 12.76
N LEU A 206 -15.70 15.45 12.09
CA LEU A 206 -15.89 15.56 10.64
C LEU A 206 -16.38 16.95 10.20
N GLN A 207 -16.93 17.74 11.12
CA GLN A 207 -17.32 19.14 10.89
C GLN A 207 -16.14 20.11 11.02
N THR A 208 -15.02 19.66 11.59
CA THR A 208 -13.82 20.50 11.73
C THR A 208 -13.31 20.90 10.35
N LYS A 209 -13.11 22.22 10.15
CA LYS A 209 -12.63 22.78 8.88
C LYS A 209 -11.28 22.12 8.51
N GLY A 210 -11.19 21.62 7.29
CA GLY A 210 -10.00 20.95 6.74
C GLY A 210 -9.99 19.42 6.86
N VAL A 211 -10.73 18.81 7.81
CA VAL A 211 -10.72 17.34 8.00
C VAL A 211 -11.21 16.60 6.77
N LYS A 212 -12.38 16.95 6.22
CA LYS A 212 -12.94 16.30 5.01
C LYS A 212 -11.98 16.39 3.83
N LEU A 213 -11.34 17.54 3.65
CA LEU A 213 -10.40 17.75 2.55
C LEU A 213 -9.11 16.93 2.74
N THR A 214 -8.62 16.81 3.98
CA THR A 214 -7.48 15.92 4.31
C THR A 214 -7.82 14.47 4.01
N LEU A 215 -9.02 14.00 4.38
CA LEU A 215 -9.46 12.63 4.08
C LEU A 215 -9.58 12.40 2.57
N LEU A 216 -10.15 13.32 1.81
CA LEU A 216 -10.22 13.22 0.34
C LEU A 216 -8.84 13.21 -0.31
N THR A 217 -7.91 14.06 0.16
CA THR A 217 -6.52 14.05 -0.33
C THR A 217 -5.86 12.69 -0.09
N PHE A 218 -6.12 12.07 1.06
CA PHE A 218 -5.59 10.75 1.42
C PHE A 218 -6.20 9.62 0.56
N LEU A 219 -7.50 9.70 0.28
CA LEU A 219 -8.21 8.80 -0.63
C LEU A 219 -7.59 8.82 -2.03
N PHE A 220 -7.41 10.02 -2.60
CA PHE A 220 -6.83 10.16 -3.95
C PHE A 220 -5.37 9.72 -4.00
N TYR A 221 -4.60 9.94 -2.93
CA TYR A 221 -3.24 9.45 -2.86
C TYR A 221 -3.17 7.92 -2.96
N CYS A 222 -3.90 7.22 -2.09
CA CYS A 222 -3.89 5.76 -2.08
C CYS A 222 -4.48 5.16 -3.36
N GLY A 223 -5.50 5.82 -3.92
CA GLY A 223 -6.06 5.44 -5.22
C GLY A 223 -5.10 5.65 -6.38
N ALA A 224 -4.32 6.74 -6.38
CA ALA A 224 -3.30 7.01 -7.39
C ALA A 224 -2.17 5.97 -7.32
N GLU A 225 -1.63 5.74 -6.11
CA GLU A 225 -0.56 4.75 -5.86
C GLU A 225 -1.00 3.36 -6.36
N ALA A 226 -2.17 2.90 -5.95
CA ALA A 226 -2.71 1.60 -6.34
C ALA A 226 -3.06 1.52 -7.83
N SER A 227 -3.52 2.62 -8.45
CA SER A 227 -3.84 2.64 -9.89
C SER A 227 -2.61 2.50 -10.77
N VAL A 228 -1.49 3.13 -10.41
CA VAL A 228 -0.21 2.93 -11.10
C VAL A 228 0.27 1.50 -10.93
N GLY A 229 0.17 0.94 -9.72
CA GLY A 229 0.55 -0.44 -9.44
C GLY A 229 -0.24 -1.46 -10.25
N LEU A 230 -1.56 -1.30 -10.34
CA LEU A 230 -2.44 -2.25 -11.05
C LEU A 230 -2.37 -2.10 -12.59
N TRP A 231 -2.32 -0.88 -13.10
CA TRP A 231 -2.48 -0.62 -14.54
C TRP A 231 -1.19 -0.18 -15.24
N GLY A 232 -0.09 0.07 -14.49
CA GLY A 232 1.16 0.53 -15.05
C GLY A 232 1.75 -0.41 -16.10
N SER A 233 1.80 -1.72 -15.84
CA SER A 233 2.25 -2.71 -16.83
C SER A 233 1.34 -2.73 -18.07
N SER A 234 0.02 -2.72 -17.88
CA SER A 234 -0.93 -2.70 -19.00
C SER A 234 -0.79 -1.44 -19.85
N PHE A 235 -0.53 -0.27 -19.22
CA PHE A 235 -0.24 0.97 -19.94
C PHE A 235 1.05 0.85 -20.78
N LEU A 236 2.11 0.32 -20.19
CA LEU A 236 3.40 0.18 -20.86
C LEU A 236 3.32 -0.82 -22.03
N VAL A 237 2.59 -1.91 -21.87
CA VAL A 237 2.42 -2.91 -22.94
C VAL A 237 1.52 -2.38 -24.05
N ASN A 238 0.33 -1.85 -23.72
CA ASN A 238 -0.67 -1.52 -24.72
C ASN A 238 -0.49 -0.12 -25.36
N VAL A 239 0.22 0.81 -24.71
CA VAL A 239 0.39 2.19 -25.20
C VAL A 239 1.83 2.50 -25.61
N LYS A 240 2.79 1.92 -24.89
CA LYS A 240 4.22 2.13 -25.18
C LYS A 240 4.86 0.93 -25.88
N GLU A 241 4.08 -0.11 -26.16
CA GLU A 241 4.46 -1.32 -26.93
C GLU A 241 5.67 -2.06 -26.33
N LEU A 242 5.82 -2.02 -25.00
CA LEU A 242 6.88 -2.72 -24.31
C LEU A 242 6.55 -4.21 -24.13
N PRO A 243 7.56 -5.09 -24.20
CA PRO A 243 7.40 -6.47 -23.75
C PRO A 243 6.89 -6.54 -22.31
N ALA A 244 6.00 -7.48 -22.00
CA ALA A 244 5.37 -7.60 -20.68
C ALA A 244 6.41 -7.74 -19.54
N ALA A 245 7.46 -8.52 -19.77
CA ALA A 245 8.56 -8.67 -18.82
C ALA A 245 9.24 -7.33 -18.50
N LEU A 246 9.55 -6.52 -19.51
CA LEU A 246 10.17 -5.21 -19.31
C LEU A 246 9.22 -4.23 -18.64
N ALA A 247 7.92 -4.27 -18.99
CA ALA A 247 6.89 -3.47 -18.34
C ALA A 247 6.77 -3.79 -16.85
N ALA A 248 6.84 -5.06 -16.46
CA ALA A 248 6.86 -5.48 -15.06
C ALA A 248 8.09 -4.92 -14.31
N VAL A 249 9.29 -4.97 -14.90
CA VAL A 249 10.51 -4.37 -14.31
C VAL A 249 10.34 -2.87 -14.13
N TRP A 250 9.73 -2.15 -15.08
CA TRP A 250 9.55 -0.70 -14.95
C TRP A 250 8.53 -0.33 -13.87
N VAL A 251 7.49 -1.14 -13.68
CA VAL A 251 6.58 -0.99 -12.54
C VAL A 251 7.29 -1.34 -11.22
N ALA A 252 8.20 -2.32 -11.22
CA ALA A 252 9.06 -2.56 -10.05
C ALA A 252 9.91 -1.31 -9.71
N MET A 253 10.44 -0.60 -10.70
CA MET A 253 11.20 0.65 -10.48
C MET A 253 10.32 1.77 -9.89
N TYR A 254 9.02 1.82 -10.22
CA TYR A 254 8.07 2.72 -9.55
C TYR A 254 7.98 2.41 -8.05
N TYR A 255 7.80 1.15 -7.66
CA TYR A 255 7.78 0.74 -6.25
C TYR A 255 9.15 0.93 -5.57
N GLY A 256 10.24 0.69 -6.30
CA GLY A 256 11.60 1.01 -5.87
C GLY A 256 11.77 2.51 -5.57
N GLY A 257 11.20 3.37 -6.42
CA GLY A 257 11.15 4.81 -6.20
C GLY A 257 10.42 5.19 -4.92
N ILE A 258 9.25 4.56 -4.65
CA ILE A 258 8.51 4.75 -3.38
C ILE A 258 9.36 4.31 -2.19
N THR A 259 9.98 3.14 -2.27
CA THR A 259 10.78 2.56 -1.19
C THR A 259 12.00 3.43 -0.84
N VAL A 260 12.79 3.78 -1.84
CA VAL A 260 13.97 4.65 -1.68
C VAL A 260 13.54 6.05 -1.23
N GLY A 261 12.48 6.58 -1.83
CA GLY A 261 11.94 7.88 -1.45
C GLY A 261 11.44 7.92 0.00
N ARG A 262 10.76 6.87 0.49
CA ARG A 262 10.35 6.75 1.90
C ARG A 262 11.56 6.68 2.84
N PHE A 263 12.58 5.92 2.46
CA PHE A 263 13.83 5.86 3.22
C PHE A 263 14.49 7.24 3.32
N ILE A 264 14.67 7.94 2.20
CA ILE A 264 15.24 9.31 2.15
C ILE A 264 14.37 10.27 2.98
N THR A 265 13.05 10.22 2.82
CA THR A 265 12.10 11.06 3.56
C THR A 265 12.30 10.94 5.06
N GLY A 266 12.53 9.73 5.58
CA GLY A 266 12.78 9.49 7.00
C GLY A 266 13.93 10.33 7.57
N PHE A 267 14.97 10.59 6.78
CA PHE A 267 16.10 11.46 7.18
C PHE A 267 15.82 12.95 6.91
N VAL A 268 15.15 13.25 5.82
CA VAL A 268 14.90 14.64 5.41
C VAL A 268 13.88 15.34 6.31
N THR A 269 12.93 14.61 6.91
CA THR A 269 11.94 15.14 7.84
C THR A 269 12.54 15.81 9.08
N PHE A 270 13.79 15.51 9.45
CA PHE A 270 14.48 16.21 10.54
C PHE A 270 14.87 17.66 10.20
N LYS A 271 14.95 18.01 8.90
CA LYS A 271 15.42 19.31 8.44
C LYS A 271 14.39 20.08 7.62
N VAL A 272 13.42 19.39 7.03
CA VAL A 272 12.44 19.96 6.10
C VAL A 272 11.03 19.66 6.61
N SER A 273 10.17 20.68 6.61
CA SER A 273 8.78 20.52 7.07
C SER A 273 7.97 19.57 6.16
N ASN A 274 7.09 18.80 6.75
CA ASN A 274 6.19 17.89 6.03
C ASN A 274 5.40 18.61 4.91
N ARG A 275 5.03 19.87 5.13
CA ARG A 275 4.36 20.69 4.11
C ARG A 275 5.21 20.84 2.84
N ILE A 276 6.49 21.12 2.97
CA ILE A 276 7.41 21.25 1.83
C ILE A 276 7.58 19.90 1.15
N LEU A 277 7.75 18.83 1.93
CA LEU A 277 7.90 17.47 1.41
C LEU A 277 6.67 16.99 0.63
N ILE A 278 5.46 17.23 1.15
CA ILE A 278 4.21 16.90 0.44
C ILE A 278 4.12 17.71 -0.88
N ARG A 279 4.38 19.03 -0.84
CA ARG A 279 4.31 19.88 -2.03
C ARG A 279 5.34 19.46 -3.08
N SER A 280 6.61 19.30 -2.70
CA SER A 280 7.67 18.89 -3.63
C SER A 280 7.41 17.48 -4.18
N GLY A 281 6.95 16.55 -3.34
CA GLY A 281 6.56 15.22 -3.78
C GLY A 281 5.45 15.24 -4.83
N LEU A 282 4.40 16.02 -4.61
CA LEU A 282 3.30 16.19 -5.59
C LEU A 282 3.76 16.82 -6.89
N LEU A 283 4.66 17.81 -6.85
CA LEU A 283 5.22 18.44 -8.06
C LEU A 283 6.11 17.46 -8.84
N VAL A 284 6.93 16.68 -8.15
CA VAL A 284 7.75 15.62 -8.76
C VAL A 284 6.87 14.54 -9.39
N SER A 285 5.82 14.11 -8.68
CA SER A 285 4.84 13.14 -9.21
C SER A 285 4.11 13.71 -10.43
N PHE A 286 3.75 15.01 -10.43
CA PHE A 286 3.10 15.65 -11.56
C PHE A 286 4.01 15.67 -12.79
N ALA A 287 5.30 15.99 -12.62
CA ALA A 287 6.29 15.90 -13.68
C ALA A 287 6.40 14.46 -14.21
N GLY A 288 6.40 13.45 -13.33
CA GLY A 288 6.39 12.04 -13.72
C GLY A 288 5.16 11.67 -14.54
N ALA A 289 3.95 12.04 -14.10
CA ALA A 289 2.71 11.81 -14.85
C ALA A 289 2.72 12.52 -16.22
N SER A 290 3.27 13.75 -16.29
CA SER A 290 3.39 14.51 -17.53
C SER A 290 4.31 13.81 -18.55
N LEU A 291 5.42 13.21 -18.11
CA LEU A 291 6.28 12.42 -18.99
C LEU A 291 5.57 11.20 -19.59
N LEU A 292 4.64 10.58 -18.85
CA LEU A 292 3.85 9.45 -19.36
C LEU A 292 2.81 9.89 -20.40
N MET A 293 2.31 11.13 -20.30
CA MET A 293 1.30 11.69 -21.25
C MET A 293 1.92 12.07 -22.60
N LEU A 294 3.18 12.51 -22.59
CA LEU A 294 3.80 13.06 -23.78
C LEU A 294 4.20 11.96 -24.77
N PRO A 295 4.13 12.24 -26.09
CA PRO A 295 4.58 11.32 -27.13
C PRO A 295 6.11 11.34 -27.24
N LEU A 296 6.78 11.00 -26.14
CA LEU A 296 8.25 10.95 -26.02
C LEU A 296 8.74 9.52 -26.27
N PRO A 297 10.02 9.33 -26.61
CA PRO A 297 10.65 8.02 -26.65
C PRO A 297 10.37 7.21 -25.38
N THR A 298 10.16 5.89 -25.55
CA THR A 298 9.62 5.01 -24.51
C THR A 298 10.39 5.06 -23.19
N TYR A 299 11.71 5.26 -23.22
CA TYR A 299 12.53 5.35 -21.99
C TYR A 299 12.15 6.52 -21.06
N TYR A 300 11.50 7.59 -21.57
CA TYR A 300 10.95 8.63 -20.70
C TYR A 300 9.82 8.14 -19.81
N SER A 301 9.15 7.05 -20.19
CA SER A 301 8.14 6.43 -19.33
C SER A 301 8.75 5.78 -18.09
N LEU A 302 9.96 5.22 -18.19
CA LEU A 302 10.72 4.75 -17.02
C LEU A 302 11.04 5.91 -16.06
N ILE A 303 11.56 7.02 -16.62
CA ILE A 303 11.83 8.21 -15.80
C ILE A 303 10.53 8.71 -15.15
N GLY A 304 9.44 8.75 -15.91
CA GLY A 304 8.11 9.13 -15.40
C GLY A 304 7.66 8.28 -14.23
N LEU A 305 7.80 6.95 -14.31
CA LEU A 305 7.46 6.02 -13.25
C LEU A 305 8.36 6.18 -12.01
N LEU A 306 9.66 6.36 -12.19
CA LEU A 306 10.59 6.64 -11.09
C LEU A 306 10.23 7.95 -10.37
N LEU A 307 9.93 9.01 -11.12
CA LEU A 307 9.51 10.29 -10.55
C LEU A 307 8.16 10.18 -9.84
N LEU A 308 7.20 9.41 -10.37
CA LEU A 308 5.94 9.13 -9.68
C LEU A 308 6.20 8.43 -8.34
N GLY A 309 7.04 7.40 -8.32
CA GLY A 309 7.37 6.66 -7.11
C GLY A 309 8.08 7.53 -6.07
N LEU A 310 9.13 8.24 -6.47
CA LEU A 310 9.86 9.15 -5.59
C LEU A 310 8.98 10.28 -5.05
N GLY A 311 8.12 10.83 -5.90
CA GLY A 311 7.23 11.92 -5.52
C GLY A 311 6.09 11.48 -4.60
N PHE A 312 5.56 10.28 -4.76
CA PHE A 312 4.53 9.72 -3.87
C PHE A 312 5.07 9.33 -2.50
N ALA A 313 6.36 9.01 -2.41
CA ALA A 313 6.99 8.48 -1.21
C ALA A 313 6.74 9.30 0.08
N PRO A 314 6.93 10.62 0.12
CA PRO A 314 6.76 11.41 1.34
C PRO A 314 5.29 11.68 1.70
N ILE A 315 4.33 11.51 0.78
CA ILE A 315 2.96 12.03 0.95
C ILE A 315 2.26 11.33 2.11
N TYR A 316 2.18 10.01 2.07
CA TYR A 316 1.49 9.20 3.08
C TYR A 316 2.05 9.42 4.50
N PRO A 317 3.36 9.22 4.75
CA PRO A 317 3.90 9.35 6.10
C PRO A 317 3.82 10.79 6.61
N CYS A 318 4.08 11.79 5.78
CA CYS A 318 4.01 13.19 6.19
C CYS A 318 2.58 13.63 6.50
N MET A 319 1.58 13.23 5.72
CA MET A 319 0.18 13.55 6.01
C MET A 319 -0.30 12.92 7.32
N LEU A 320 0.12 11.68 7.59
CA LEU A 320 -0.24 10.98 8.81
C LEU A 320 0.43 11.62 10.03
N HIS A 321 1.71 11.95 9.90
CA HIS A 321 2.49 12.60 10.96
C HIS A 321 1.96 13.99 11.32
N ASP A 322 1.45 14.77 10.35
CA ASP A 322 0.90 16.10 10.59
C ASP A 322 -0.47 16.09 11.29
N THR A 323 -1.15 14.96 11.35
CA THR A 323 -2.53 14.88 11.85
C THR A 323 -2.69 15.36 13.29
N PRO A 324 -1.84 14.98 14.26
CA PRO A 324 -1.92 15.47 15.64
C PRO A 324 -1.66 16.98 15.75
N GLU A 325 -0.73 17.51 14.98
CA GLU A 325 -0.39 18.93 14.98
C GLU A 325 -1.51 19.80 14.38
N ARG A 326 -2.12 19.32 13.29
CA ARG A 326 -3.17 20.06 12.56
C ARG A 326 -4.53 20.05 13.25
N PHE A 327 -4.90 18.95 13.90
CA PHE A 327 -6.26 18.73 14.39
C PHE A 327 -6.35 18.45 15.89
N GLY A 328 -5.21 18.46 16.60
CA GLY A 328 -5.12 18.24 18.04
C GLY A 328 -4.86 16.78 18.42
N LYS A 329 -4.06 16.60 19.47
CA LYS A 329 -3.62 15.27 19.95
C LYS A 329 -4.78 14.38 20.41
N GLU A 330 -5.80 14.96 21.03
CA GLU A 330 -6.96 14.22 21.58
C GLU A 330 -7.80 13.53 20.50
N GLN A 331 -7.90 14.14 19.31
CA GLN A 331 -8.69 13.63 18.20
C GLN A 331 -7.86 12.89 17.16
N SER A 332 -6.54 12.97 17.25
CA SER A 332 -5.62 12.45 16.23
C SER A 332 -5.78 10.96 15.99
N GLN A 333 -5.84 10.14 17.06
CA GLN A 333 -5.97 8.69 16.93
C GLN A 333 -7.21 8.28 16.13
N LYS A 334 -8.34 8.94 16.40
CA LYS A 334 -9.60 8.68 15.70
C LYS A 334 -9.54 9.15 14.25
N LEU A 335 -8.96 10.34 14.01
CA LEU A 335 -8.80 10.88 12.65
C LEU A 335 -7.85 10.03 11.81
N MET A 336 -6.76 9.51 12.39
CA MET A 336 -5.87 8.55 11.73
C MET A 336 -6.62 7.27 11.35
N GLY A 337 -7.54 6.78 12.20
CA GLY A 337 -8.43 5.67 11.85
C GLY A 337 -9.31 5.97 10.63
N TYR A 338 -9.86 7.18 10.51
CA TYR A 338 -10.61 7.59 9.31
C TYR A 338 -9.70 7.73 8.09
N GLN A 339 -8.45 8.22 8.25
CA GLN A 339 -7.48 8.27 7.17
C GLN A 339 -7.17 6.86 6.63
N MET A 340 -7.00 5.86 7.51
CA MET A 340 -6.83 4.47 7.09
C MET A 340 -8.05 3.94 6.34
N ALA A 341 -9.26 4.19 6.85
CA ALA A 341 -10.49 3.74 6.19
C ALA A 341 -10.64 4.31 4.78
N VAL A 342 -10.37 5.62 4.59
CA VAL A 342 -10.42 6.24 3.25
C VAL A 342 -9.24 5.83 2.37
N ALA A 343 -8.06 5.51 2.94
CA ALA A 343 -6.94 4.94 2.22
C ALA A 343 -7.33 3.61 1.55
N TYR A 344 -7.89 2.69 2.35
CA TYR A 344 -8.41 1.43 1.82
C TYR A 344 -9.52 1.65 0.80
N THR A 345 -10.43 2.61 1.03
CA THR A 345 -11.48 2.96 0.06
C THR A 345 -10.88 3.43 -1.26
N GLY A 346 -9.90 4.32 -1.23
CA GLY A 346 -9.23 4.82 -2.43
C GLY A 346 -8.52 3.72 -3.21
N ALA A 347 -7.71 2.90 -2.53
CA ALA A 347 -6.99 1.79 -3.13
C ALA A 347 -7.91 0.67 -3.67
N THR A 348 -9.11 0.51 -3.07
CA THR A 348 -10.07 -0.52 -3.47
C THR A 348 -10.88 -0.10 -4.70
N PHE A 349 -11.36 1.14 -4.75
CA PHE A 349 -12.37 1.54 -5.73
C PHE A 349 -11.82 2.37 -6.90
N LEU A 350 -10.75 3.16 -6.72
CA LEU A 350 -10.25 4.01 -7.78
C LEU A 350 -9.52 3.22 -8.90
N PRO A 351 -8.69 2.18 -8.63
CA PRO A 351 -8.10 1.40 -9.70
C PRO A 351 -9.14 0.63 -10.55
N PRO A 352 -10.14 -0.06 -9.96
CA PRO A 352 -11.20 -0.69 -10.76
C PRO A 352 -12.05 0.30 -11.55
N LEU A 353 -12.35 1.48 -11.00
CA LEU A 353 -13.05 2.55 -11.72
C LEU A 353 -12.26 2.97 -12.97
N LEU A 354 -10.95 3.17 -12.82
CA LEU A 354 -10.08 3.48 -13.96
C LEU A 354 -10.08 2.34 -14.98
N GLY A 355 -9.99 1.07 -14.52
CA GLY A 355 -10.04 -0.10 -15.40
C GLY A 355 -11.34 -0.23 -16.15
N TRP A 356 -12.48 0.08 -15.52
CA TRP A 356 -13.79 0.12 -16.17
C TRP A 356 -13.85 1.21 -17.25
N LEU A 357 -13.37 2.42 -16.96
CA LEU A 357 -13.28 3.51 -17.92
C LEU A 357 -12.32 3.19 -19.07
N ALA A 358 -11.16 2.59 -18.77
CA ALA A 358 -10.18 2.17 -19.77
C ALA A 358 -10.73 1.09 -20.70
N ALA A 359 -11.59 0.20 -20.20
CA ALA A 359 -12.26 -0.82 -21.00
C ALA A 359 -13.25 -0.21 -22.01
N GLN A 360 -13.84 0.95 -21.72
CA GLN A 360 -14.75 1.66 -22.63
C GLN A 360 -14.01 2.60 -23.60
N THR A 361 -12.76 2.94 -23.30
CA THR A 361 -11.94 3.88 -24.05
C THR A 361 -10.59 3.29 -24.41
N THR A 362 -9.58 3.59 -23.64
CA THR A 362 -8.22 3.05 -23.76
C THR A 362 -7.46 3.26 -22.44
N VAL A 363 -6.48 2.39 -22.16
CA VAL A 363 -5.62 2.55 -20.98
C VAL A 363 -4.70 3.78 -21.07
N SER A 364 -4.63 4.47 -22.20
CA SER A 364 -3.95 5.76 -22.37
C SER A 364 -4.48 6.85 -21.43
N ILE A 365 -5.68 6.68 -20.84
CA ILE A 365 -6.24 7.60 -19.86
C ILE A 365 -5.51 7.56 -18.50
N LEU A 366 -4.74 6.50 -18.20
CA LEU A 366 -4.07 6.31 -16.91
C LEU A 366 -3.27 7.56 -16.44
N PRO A 367 -2.32 8.12 -17.22
CA PRO A 367 -1.53 9.26 -16.72
C PRO A 367 -2.38 10.52 -16.52
N PHE A 368 -3.48 10.69 -17.26
CA PHE A 368 -4.40 11.82 -17.09
C PHE A 368 -5.17 11.70 -15.76
N PHE A 369 -5.63 10.49 -15.41
CA PHE A 369 -6.26 10.25 -14.11
C PHE A 369 -5.28 10.47 -12.96
N ILE A 370 -4.04 10.00 -13.09
CA ILE A 370 -3.00 10.21 -12.07
C ILE A 370 -2.71 11.70 -11.91
N ALA A 371 -2.55 12.45 -13.01
CA ALA A 371 -2.35 13.89 -12.97
C ALA A 371 -3.55 14.63 -12.32
N PHE A 372 -4.77 14.24 -12.65
CA PHE A 372 -5.98 14.78 -12.01
C PHE A 372 -5.96 14.55 -10.49
N TYR A 373 -5.63 13.33 -10.04
CA TYR A 373 -5.52 13.04 -8.62
C TYR A 373 -4.42 13.89 -7.95
N ILE A 374 -3.26 14.05 -8.59
CA ILE A 374 -2.14 14.86 -8.08
C ILE A 374 -2.56 16.33 -7.96
N VAL A 375 -3.22 16.90 -8.96
CA VAL A 375 -3.70 18.29 -8.93
C VAL A 375 -4.72 18.48 -7.80
N PHE A 376 -5.66 17.54 -7.63
CA PHE A 376 -6.61 17.58 -6.53
C PHE A 376 -5.93 17.51 -5.16
N MET A 377 -4.93 16.60 -5.01
CA MET A 377 -4.13 16.48 -3.79
C MET A 377 -3.35 17.76 -3.49
N LEU A 378 -2.75 18.38 -4.50
CA LEU A 378 -2.02 19.64 -4.36
C LEU A 378 -2.97 20.76 -3.90
N TYR A 379 -4.11 20.91 -4.57
CA TYR A 379 -5.15 21.86 -4.17
C TYR A 379 -5.63 21.62 -2.74
N GLY A 380 -5.94 20.35 -2.42
CA GLY A 380 -6.45 19.96 -1.09
C GLY A 380 -5.42 20.24 0.01
N SER A 381 -4.18 19.84 -0.19
CA SER A 381 -3.09 20.08 0.76
C SER A 381 -2.85 21.57 0.99
N GLU A 382 -2.79 22.39 -0.07
CA GLU A 382 -2.58 23.83 0.06
C GLU A 382 -3.77 24.54 0.71
N ARG A 383 -4.99 24.09 0.43
CA ARG A 383 -6.19 24.63 1.08
C ARG A 383 -6.22 24.32 2.57
N VAL A 384 -5.87 23.09 2.97
CA VAL A 384 -5.73 22.70 4.38
C VAL A 384 -4.65 23.55 5.06
N ASN A 385 -3.49 23.72 4.42
CA ASN A 385 -2.41 24.56 4.95
C ASN A 385 -2.84 26.01 5.20
N ARG A 386 -3.67 26.60 4.32
CA ARG A 386 -4.22 27.95 4.49
C ARG A 386 -5.20 28.00 5.67
N ILE A 387 -6.08 27.00 5.80
CA ILE A 387 -7.03 26.91 6.93
C ILE A 387 -6.28 26.85 8.25
N MET A 388 -5.21 26.05 8.33
CA MET A 388 -4.40 25.92 9.56
C MET A 388 -3.69 27.22 9.91
N LYS A 389 -3.09 27.92 8.94
CA LYS A 389 -2.48 29.24 9.18
C LYS A 389 -3.50 30.28 9.73
N GLN A 390 -4.70 30.31 9.18
CA GLN A 390 -5.75 31.24 9.66
C GLN A 390 -6.19 30.91 11.09
N ARG A 391 -6.22 29.62 11.47
CA ARG A 391 -6.53 29.21 12.85
C ARG A 391 -5.48 29.67 13.85
N ILE A 392 -4.19 29.51 13.52
CA ILE A 392 -3.09 29.95 14.38
C ILE A 392 -3.14 31.47 14.57
N ALA A 393 -3.29 32.24 13.50
CA ALA A 393 -3.38 33.69 13.57
C ALA A 393 -4.58 34.18 14.43
N GLN A 394 -5.70 33.46 14.39
CA GLN A 394 -6.87 33.78 15.22
C GLN A 394 -6.65 33.45 16.71
N SER A 395 -5.85 32.43 17.02
CA SER A 395 -5.53 32.06 18.41
C SER A 395 -4.45 32.96 19.07
N GLU A 396 -3.66 33.67 18.26
CA GLU A 396 -2.66 34.64 18.74
C GLU A 396 -3.27 36.06 18.97
N THR A 397 -4.47 36.29 18.48
CA THR A 397 -5.17 37.59 18.58
C THR A 397 -6.17 37.64 19.76
N ILE A 398 -6.36 36.53 20.47
CA ILE A 398 -7.19 36.38 21.68
C ILE A 398 -6.32 36.22 22.90
#